data_9e2f05746aa9272166d2808cb0e06bf9
#
_entry.id   9e2f05746aa9272166d2808cb0e06bf9
#
_cell.length_a   1.000
_cell.length_b   1.000
_cell.length_c   1.000
_cell.angle_alpha   90.00
_cell.angle_beta   90.00
_cell.angle_gamma   90.00
#
_symmetry.space_group_name_H-M   'P 1'
#
loop_
_entity.id
_entity.type
_entity.pdbx_description
1 polymer ?
#
loop_
_entity_poly.entity_id
_entity_poly.type
_entity_poly.pdbx_seq_one_letter_code
_entity_poly.pdbx_strand_id
1 'polypeptide(L)'
;MILDSSVIIAIALREPGYEELVGKMRSASTLGVGTPTLTEAGMVLSARLGVEPQALLDRFLRDFGVVPVIFGERHWREALDAFRRFGKGRHPAALNFGDCLSYAVARLADHPLLFVGEDFSRTDIEVA
;
A
#
# COMPACT_ATOMS: atom_id res chain seq x y z
N MET A 1 -3.00 -9.59 -4.71
CA MET A 1 -3.47 -8.31 -4.11
C MET A 1 -2.26 -7.59 -3.52
N ILE A 2 -2.10 -6.33 -3.85
CA ILE A 2 -1.03 -5.47 -3.31
C ILE A 2 -1.65 -4.54 -2.26
N LEU A 3 -0.92 -4.33 -1.16
CA LEU A 3 -1.39 -3.46 -0.06
C LEU A 3 -0.73 -2.09 -0.14
N ASP A 4 -1.55 -1.05 0.03
CA ASP A 4 -1.07 0.30 0.34
C ASP A 4 -0.75 0.43 1.83
N SER A 5 0.07 1.42 2.21
CA SER A 5 0.41 1.70 3.61
C SER A 5 -0.84 1.96 4.47
N SER A 6 -1.86 2.59 3.89
CA SER A 6 -3.14 2.88 4.56
C SER A 6 -3.82 1.64 5.14
N VAL A 7 -3.71 0.50 4.45
CA VAL A 7 -4.28 -0.77 4.92
C VAL A 7 -3.54 -1.30 6.15
N ILE A 8 -2.22 -1.30 6.09
CA ILE A 8 -1.38 -1.76 7.21
C ILE A 8 -1.64 -0.91 8.46
N ILE A 9 -1.67 0.40 8.26
CA ILE A 9 -1.92 1.37 9.35
C ILE A 9 -3.32 1.16 9.93
N ALA A 10 -4.36 1.05 9.09
CA ALA A 10 -5.73 0.87 9.53
C ALA A 10 -5.91 -0.42 10.35
N ILE A 11 -5.30 -1.51 9.93
CA ILE A 11 -5.37 -2.79 10.63
C ILE A 11 -4.58 -2.73 11.95
N ALA A 12 -3.37 -2.21 11.93
CA ALA A 12 -2.52 -2.10 13.12
C ALA A 12 -3.16 -1.21 14.21
N LEU A 13 -3.82 -0.14 13.81
CA LEU A 13 -4.50 0.80 14.72
C LEU A 13 -5.97 0.43 14.98
N ARG A 14 -6.47 -0.62 14.35
CA ARG A 14 -7.88 -1.04 14.42
C ARG A 14 -8.84 0.12 14.11
N GLU A 15 -8.55 0.85 13.05
CA GLU A 15 -9.42 1.93 12.59
C GLU A 15 -10.79 1.39 12.15
N PRO A 16 -11.88 2.18 12.21
CA PRO A 16 -13.20 1.72 11.77
C PRO A 16 -13.15 1.12 10.35
N GLY A 17 -13.70 -0.10 10.20
CA GLY A 17 -13.70 -0.80 8.92
C GLY A 17 -12.51 -1.74 8.70
N TYR A 18 -11.58 -1.85 9.65
CA TYR A 18 -10.41 -2.72 9.48
C TYR A 18 -10.77 -4.21 9.32
N GLU A 19 -11.88 -4.67 9.88
CA GLU A 19 -12.33 -6.06 9.75
C GLU A 19 -12.67 -6.40 8.30
N GLU A 20 -13.23 -5.46 7.54
CA GLU A 20 -13.50 -5.64 6.11
C GLU A 20 -12.20 -5.79 5.33
N LEU A 21 -11.19 -4.98 5.65
CA LEU A 21 -9.87 -5.09 5.04
C LEU A 21 -9.24 -6.46 5.31
N VAL A 22 -9.31 -6.92 6.55
CA VAL A 22 -8.83 -8.26 6.93
C VAL A 22 -9.58 -9.35 6.15
N GLY A 23 -10.89 -9.21 6.00
CA GLY A 23 -11.71 -10.12 5.21
C GLY A 23 -11.26 -10.20 3.75
N LYS A 24 -11.03 -9.06 3.12
CA LYS A 24 -10.51 -8.99 1.74
C LYS A 24 -9.13 -9.65 1.62
N MET A 25 -8.22 -9.37 2.56
CA MET A 25 -6.89 -9.97 2.56
C MET A 25 -6.95 -11.50 2.68
N ARG A 26 -7.82 -12.01 3.54
CA ARG A 26 -7.99 -13.47 3.73
C ARG A 26 -8.58 -14.17 2.51
N SER A 27 -9.34 -13.47 1.69
CA SER A 27 -9.90 -14.02 0.45
C SER A 27 -8.91 -14.03 -0.72
N ALA A 28 -7.82 -13.31 -0.61
CA ALA A 28 -6.81 -13.23 -1.67
C ALA A 28 -5.91 -14.47 -1.68
N SER A 29 -5.55 -14.95 -2.87
CA SER A 29 -4.63 -16.08 -3.02
C SER A 29 -3.19 -15.70 -2.68
N THR A 30 -2.80 -14.46 -2.97
CA THR A 30 -1.46 -13.93 -2.70
C THR A 30 -1.57 -12.48 -2.23
N LEU A 31 -0.68 -12.11 -1.31
CA LEU A 31 -0.59 -10.74 -0.79
C LEU A 31 0.84 -10.23 -0.93
N GLY A 32 0.99 -9.00 -1.37
CA GLY A 32 2.29 -8.35 -1.49
C GLY A 32 2.24 -6.89 -1.02
N VAL A 33 3.39 -6.35 -0.66
CA VAL A 33 3.56 -4.94 -0.31
C VAL A 33 4.95 -4.48 -0.74
N GLY A 34 5.04 -3.31 -1.36
CA GLY A 34 6.33 -2.73 -1.73
C GLY A 34 7.20 -2.44 -0.50
N THR A 35 8.51 -2.67 -0.62
CA THR A 35 9.44 -2.38 0.49
C THR A 35 9.43 -0.91 0.93
N PRO A 36 9.31 0.10 0.03
CA PRO A 36 9.16 1.49 0.47
C PRO A 36 7.84 1.75 1.21
N THR A 37 6.76 1.06 0.81
CA THR A 37 5.45 1.16 1.47
C THR A 37 5.50 0.60 2.89
N LEU A 38 6.24 -0.49 3.11
CA LEU A 38 6.52 -0.99 4.46
C LEU A 38 7.26 0.05 5.30
N THR A 39 8.25 0.71 4.73
CA THR A 39 8.98 1.77 5.41
C THR A 39 8.06 2.92 5.82
N GLU A 40 7.21 3.37 4.91
CA GLU A 40 6.23 4.42 5.19
C GLU A 40 5.28 4.02 6.33
N ALA A 41 4.70 2.82 6.25
CA ALA A 41 3.82 2.31 7.29
C ALA A 41 4.53 2.22 8.64
N GLY A 42 5.77 1.75 8.65
CA GLY A 42 6.59 1.66 9.85
C GLY A 42 6.86 3.01 10.49
N MET A 43 7.19 4.02 9.68
CA MET A 43 7.42 5.38 10.18
C MET A 43 6.15 5.98 10.80
N VAL A 44 5.00 5.80 10.17
CA VAL A 44 3.72 6.27 10.71
C VAL A 44 3.37 5.56 12.01
N LEU A 45 3.49 4.23 12.06
CA LEU A 45 3.17 3.45 13.26
C LEU A 45 4.11 3.77 14.42
N SER A 46 5.39 3.96 14.15
CA SER A 46 6.37 4.39 15.16
C SER A 46 5.96 5.73 15.78
N ALA A 47 5.61 6.71 14.94
CA ALA A 47 5.18 8.04 15.40
C ALA A 47 3.87 7.98 16.20
N ARG A 48 2.92 7.15 15.77
CA ARG A 48 1.59 7.05 16.39
C ARG A 48 1.58 6.22 17.66
N LEU A 49 2.34 5.15 17.73
CA LEU A 49 2.32 4.18 18.83
C LEU A 49 3.51 4.31 19.78
N GLY A 50 4.57 4.98 19.35
CA GLY A 50 5.80 5.09 20.16
C GLY A 50 6.51 3.76 20.36
N VAL A 51 6.32 2.79 19.44
CA VAL A 51 6.90 1.45 19.51
C VAL A 51 7.90 1.21 18.39
N GLU A 52 8.73 0.17 18.54
CA GLU A 52 9.64 -0.29 17.49
C GLU A 52 8.82 -0.90 16.34
N PRO A 53 8.83 -0.31 15.12
CA PRO A 53 7.92 -0.73 14.05
C PRO A 53 8.34 -2.04 13.38
N GLN A 54 9.63 -2.39 13.41
CA GLN A 54 10.12 -3.57 12.69
C GLN A 54 9.48 -4.86 13.19
N ALA A 55 9.45 -5.06 14.50
CA ALA A 55 8.82 -6.25 15.08
C ALA A 55 7.33 -6.34 14.78
N LEU A 56 6.64 -5.20 14.82
CA LEU A 56 5.22 -5.12 14.49
C LEU A 56 4.96 -5.49 13.03
N LEU A 57 5.77 -4.95 12.12
CA LEU A 57 5.64 -5.24 10.68
C LEU A 57 6.03 -6.68 10.34
N ASP A 58 7.09 -7.21 10.94
CA ASP A 58 7.46 -8.63 10.77
C ASP A 58 6.32 -9.56 11.18
N ARG A 59 5.67 -9.24 12.30
CA ARG A 59 4.50 -10.00 12.75
C ARG A 59 3.33 -9.88 11.78
N PHE A 60 3.05 -8.68 11.29
CA PHE A 60 1.99 -8.44 10.30
C PHE A 60 2.23 -9.26 9.03
N LEU A 61 3.44 -9.19 8.48
CA LEU A 61 3.81 -9.94 7.28
C LEU A 61 3.62 -11.45 7.48
N ARG A 62 4.07 -11.96 8.61
CA ARG A 62 3.96 -13.40 8.93
C ARG A 62 2.52 -13.84 9.16
N ASP A 63 1.76 -13.08 9.95
CA ASP A 63 0.38 -13.45 10.32
C ASP A 63 -0.57 -13.45 9.11
N PHE A 64 -0.34 -12.56 8.15
CA PHE A 64 -1.15 -12.48 6.95
C PHE A 64 -0.53 -13.13 5.71
N GLY A 65 0.70 -13.61 5.79
CA GLY A 65 1.40 -14.19 4.65
C GLY A 65 1.70 -13.16 3.55
N VAL A 66 2.02 -11.93 3.93
CA VAL A 66 2.32 -10.85 2.99
C VAL A 66 3.78 -10.91 2.55
N VAL A 67 4.02 -10.88 1.24
CA VAL A 67 5.36 -10.94 0.66
C VAL A 67 5.87 -9.51 0.39
N PRO A 68 7.02 -9.12 0.93
CA PRO A 68 7.67 -7.86 0.55
C PRO A 68 8.11 -7.91 -0.90
N VAL A 69 7.77 -6.88 -1.67
CA VAL A 69 8.16 -6.73 -3.08
C VAL A 69 9.27 -5.69 -3.17
N ILE A 70 10.42 -6.11 -3.69
CA ILE A 70 11.58 -5.22 -3.84
C ILE A 70 11.26 -4.16 -4.89
N PHE A 71 11.43 -2.89 -4.51
CA PHE A 71 11.21 -1.75 -5.39
C PHE A 71 12.48 -1.47 -6.18
N GLY A 72 12.44 -1.73 -7.50
CA GLY A 72 13.60 -1.66 -8.36
C GLY A 72 13.46 -0.71 -9.54
N GLU A 73 14.27 -0.96 -10.57
CA GLU A 73 14.40 -0.10 -11.76
C GLU A 73 13.07 0.14 -12.48
N ARG A 74 12.27 -0.88 -12.69
CA ARG A 74 10.98 -0.74 -13.36
C ARG A 74 9.96 0.00 -12.49
N HIS A 75 10.06 -0.14 -11.18
CA HIS A 75 9.13 0.46 -10.24
C HIS A 75 9.26 1.99 -10.19
N TRP A 76 10.48 2.53 -10.12
CA TRP A 76 10.63 3.97 -10.05
C TRP A 76 10.18 4.65 -11.36
N ARG A 77 10.36 3.99 -12.50
CA ARG A 77 9.87 4.50 -13.79
C ARG A 77 8.34 4.52 -13.83
N GLU A 78 7.71 3.44 -13.40
CA GLU A 78 6.25 3.33 -13.34
C GLU A 78 5.66 4.34 -12.34
N ALA A 79 6.31 4.56 -11.21
CA ALA A 79 5.89 5.54 -10.23
C ALA A 79 5.93 6.97 -10.78
N LEU A 80 6.96 7.33 -11.53
CA LEU A 80 7.03 8.63 -12.20
C LEU A 80 5.97 8.78 -13.29
N ASP A 81 5.68 7.72 -14.03
CA ASP A 81 4.59 7.74 -15.01
C ASP A 81 3.24 7.92 -14.33
N ALA A 82 3.00 7.23 -13.22
CA ALA A 82 1.80 7.41 -12.40
C ALA A 82 1.65 8.86 -11.92
N PHE A 83 2.73 9.48 -11.46
CA PHE A 83 2.72 10.88 -11.05
C PHE A 83 2.41 11.82 -12.22
N ARG A 84 3.00 11.59 -13.38
CA ARG A 84 2.73 12.38 -14.59
C ARG A 84 1.25 12.32 -14.98
N ARG A 85 0.61 11.16 -14.83
CA ARG A 85 -0.78 10.92 -15.26
C ARG A 85 -1.80 11.28 -14.18
N PHE A 86 -1.54 10.99 -12.93
CA PHE A 86 -2.50 11.06 -11.82
C PHE A 86 -2.02 11.86 -10.61
N GLY A 87 -0.87 12.47 -10.69
CA GLY A 87 -0.22 13.13 -9.55
C GLY A 87 -0.92 14.38 -9.06
N LYS A 88 -0.63 14.72 -7.81
CA LYS A 88 -1.09 15.94 -7.17
C LYS A 88 -0.67 17.16 -7.99
N GLY A 89 -1.63 18.07 -8.26
CA GLY A 89 -1.42 19.23 -9.11
C GLY A 89 -1.53 18.95 -10.61
N ARG A 90 -1.76 17.70 -11.01
CA ARG A 90 -1.87 17.30 -12.42
C ARG A 90 -3.21 16.64 -12.76
N HIS A 91 -3.82 15.95 -11.79
CA HIS A 91 -5.03 15.17 -12.00
C HIS A 91 -5.87 15.16 -10.72
N PRO A 92 -7.22 15.04 -10.82
CA PRO A 92 -8.11 14.99 -9.65
C PRO A 92 -7.82 13.86 -8.66
N ALA A 93 -7.19 12.75 -9.10
CA ALA A 93 -6.74 11.67 -8.20
C ALA A 93 -5.71 12.16 -7.18
N ALA A 94 -4.93 13.19 -7.56
CA ALA A 94 -3.97 13.87 -6.69
C ALA A 94 -3.00 12.93 -5.96
N LEU A 95 -2.49 11.92 -6.66
CA LEU A 95 -1.57 10.96 -6.08
C LEU A 95 -0.33 11.66 -5.52
N ASN A 96 0.00 11.36 -4.26
CA ASN A 96 1.22 11.80 -3.62
C ASN A 96 2.38 10.81 -3.86
N PHE A 97 3.53 11.07 -3.25
CA PHE A 97 4.71 10.21 -3.39
C PHE A 97 4.41 8.76 -3.01
N GLY A 98 3.86 8.53 -1.82
CA GLY A 98 3.54 7.18 -1.33
C GLY A 98 2.53 6.44 -2.22
N ASP A 99 1.51 7.16 -2.70
CA ASP A 99 0.50 6.61 -3.60
C ASP A 99 1.12 6.13 -4.92
N CYS A 100 2.03 6.91 -5.49
CA CYS A 100 2.72 6.54 -6.72
C CYS A 100 3.57 5.27 -6.53
N LEU A 101 4.18 5.08 -5.36
CA LEU A 101 4.93 3.87 -5.06
C LEU A 101 4.02 2.64 -4.98
N SER A 102 2.89 2.73 -4.30
CA SER A 102 1.91 1.65 -4.21
C SER A 102 1.30 1.31 -5.58
N TYR A 103 0.97 2.34 -6.36
CA TYR A 103 0.49 2.17 -7.73
C TYR A 103 1.48 1.38 -8.58
N ALA A 104 2.76 1.77 -8.54
CA ALA A 104 3.79 1.12 -9.36
C ALA A 104 3.93 -0.37 -9.02
N VAL A 105 3.90 -0.72 -7.74
CA VAL A 105 4.00 -2.13 -7.31
C VAL A 105 2.79 -2.93 -7.80
N ALA A 106 1.58 -2.41 -7.63
CA ALA A 106 0.36 -3.08 -8.07
C ALA A 106 0.34 -3.26 -9.61
N ARG A 107 0.71 -2.21 -10.33
CA ARG A 107 0.74 -2.22 -11.80
C ARG A 107 1.72 -3.26 -12.34
N LEU A 108 2.95 -3.28 -11.83
CA LEU A 108 3.97 -4.22 -12.30
C LEU A 108 3.72 -5.66 -11.85
N ALA A 109 3.05 -5.86 -10.72
CA ALA A 109 2.63 -7.17 -10.26
C ALA A 109 1.41 -7.71 -11.04
N ASP A 110 0.70 -6.85 -11.75
CA ASP A 110 -0.58 -7.16 -12.40
C ASP A 110 -1.61 -7.70 -11.40
N HIS A 111 -1.70 -7.03 -10.26
CA HIS A 111 -2.61 -7.37 -9.16
C HIS A 111 -3.42 -6.16 -8.71
N PRO A 112 -4.63 -6.37 -8.20
CA PRO A 112 -5.42 -5.28 -7.65
C PRO A 112 -4.76 -4.68 -6.41
N LEU A 113 -5.03 -3.39 -6.17
CA LEU A 113 -4.53 -2.62 -5.04
C LEU A 113 -5.62 -2.50 -3.97
N LEU A 114 -5.29 -2.87 -2.74
CA LEU A 114 -6.12 -2.63 -1.57
C LEU A 114 -5.64 -1.37 -0.85
N PHE A 115 -6.55 -0.45 -0.58
CA PHE A 115 -6.25 0.85 0.04
C PHE A 115 -7.46 1.35 0.85
N VAL A 116 -7.21 2.34 1.70
CA VAL A 116 -8.23 3.08 2.43
C VAL A 116 -8.31 4.49 1.86
N GLY A 117 -9.51 5.00 1.60
CA GLY A 117 -9.73 6.32 1.03
C GLY A 117 -10.13 6.28 -0.45
N GLU A 118 -10.05 7.43 -1.12
CA GLU A 118 -10.55 7.63 -2.48
C GLU A 118 -9.43 7.89 -3.52
N ASP A 119 -8.16 7.93 -3.09
CA ASP A 119 -7.07 8.42 -3.93
C ASP A 119 -6.91 7.62 -5.22
N PHE A 120 -7.01 6.30 -5.13
CA PHE A 120 -6.80 5.42 -6.29
C PHE A 120 -8.07 5.18 -7.13
N SER A 121 -9.25 5.52 -6.61
CA SER A 121 -10.52 5.26 -7.31
C SER A 121 -10.68 6.07 -8.59
N ARG A 122 -9.91 7.13 -8.76
CA ARG A 122 -9.89 7.97 -9.96
C ARG A 122 -8.74 7.65 -10.92
N THR A 123 -8.02 6.59 -10.66
CA THR A 123 -6.95 6.10 -11.54
C THR A 123 -7.42 4.88 -12.33
N ASP A 124 -6.54 4.32 -13.15
CA ASP A 124 -6.80 3.10 -13.91
C ASP A 124 -6.32 1.83 -13.20
N ILE A 125 -5.89 1.93 -11.94
CA ILE A 125 -5.47 0.74 -11.19
C ILE A 125 -6.68 -0.12 -10.81
N GLU A 126 -6.53 -1.43 -10.91
CA GLU A 126 -7.57 -2.33 -10.45
C GLU A 126 -7.70 -2.26 -8.93
N VAL A 127 -8.92 -2.06 -8.46
CA VAL A 127 -9.23 -1.92 -7.03
C VAL A 127 -9.62 -3.29 -6.45
N ALA A 128 -9.03 -3.62 -5.32
CA ALA A 128 -9.35 -4.85 -4.60
C ALA A 128 -10.65 -4.76 -3.77
#